data_14cbf90eefd43c991e9c9cfcd254428d
#
_entry.id   14cbf90eefd43c991e9c9cfcd254428d
#
_cell.length_a   1.000
_cell.length_b   1.000
_cell.length_c   1.000
_cell.angle_alpha   90.00
_cell.angle_beta   90.00
_cell.angle_gamma   90.00
#
_symmetry.space_group_name_H-M   'P 1'
#
loop_
_entity.id
_entity.type
_entity.pdbx_description
1 polymer ?
#
loop_
_entity_poly.entity_id
_entity_poly.type
_entity_poly.pdbx_seq_one_letter_code
_entity_poly.pdbx_strand_id
1 'polypeptide(L)'
;MEELAEILQANGINARPYHAGMDSLARTKNQDDFLMEKVDVIVATIAFGMGIDKPDVRFVIHYDIPKSLEGYYQETGRAGRDGGEGQCITFYTNKDLQKLEKFMQGKPVAEQEIGKQLLLETAAYAESSVCRRKTLLHYFGEEYTEENCGNCDNCLNPKKQVEAQELLCAVIEAIIAVKENFKADYIIDILQGRETSEVQAHLHEDLEVFGSGMGEEDKTWNAVIRQALIGGYLSKDVENYGLLKVTEEGHKFLKKPKSFKITEDNDFEETEEEVPARGGGSCAVDPALYSMLKDLRKKLSKKLEVPPYVIFQDPSLEAMATIYPVTLDELQNIPGVGAGKAKRYGEEFC
;
A
#
# COMPACT_ATOMS: atom_id res chain seq x y z
N MET A 1 -3.02 12.45 17.04
CA MET A 1 -1.88 13.05 16.33
C MET A 1 -0.91 13.74 17.28
N GLU A 2 -1.40 14.63 18.14
CA GLU A 2 -0.57 15.34 19.13
C GLU A 2 0.08 14.36 20.11
N GLU A 3 -0.71 13.47 20.72
CA GLU A 3 -0.21 12.43 21.63
C GLU A 3 0.87 11.54 21.01
N LEU A 4 0.66 11.10 19.75
CA LEU A 4 1.65 10.28 19.05
C LEU A 4 2.94 11.06 18.74
N ALA A 5 2.83 12.35 18.41
CA ALA A 5 4.00 13.20 18.22
C ALA A 5 4.77 13.41 19.55
N GLU A 6 4.07 13.56 20.67
CA GLU A 6 4.67 13.65 22.01
C GLU A 6 5.38 12.34 22.40
N ILE A 7 4.78 11.18 22.12
CA ILE A 7 5.40 9.88 22.35
C ILE A 7 6.70 9.75 21.54
N LEU A 8 6.70 10.12 20.26
CA LEU A 8 7.88 10.10 19.42
C LEU A 8 8.97 11.05 19.95
N GLN A 9 8.59 12.27 20.37
CA GLN A 9 9.52 13.23 20.98
C GLN A 9 10.12 12.72 22.28
N ALA A 10 9.33 12.09 23.14
CA ALA A 10 9.80 11.47 24.39
C ALA A 10 10.84 10.36 24.12
N ASN A 11 10.78 9.72 22.96
CA ASN A 11 11.75 8.73 22.51
C ASN A 11 12.88 9.30 21.63
N GLY A 12 13.07 10.63 21.63
CA GLY A 12 14.18 11.29 20.95
C GLY A 12 13.98 11.54 19.45
N ILE A 13 12.79 11.28 18.92
CA ILE A 13 12.46 11.53 17.51
C ILE A 13 11.89 12.93 17.37
N ASN A 14 12.47 13.76 16.51
CA ASN A 14 11.99 15.12 16.30
C ASN A 14 10.74 15.12 15.41
N ALA A 15 9.58 14.91 16.02
CA ALA A 15 8.28 14.83 15.38
C ALA A 15 7.42 16.07 15.65
N ARG A 16 6.50 16.39 14.72
CA ARG A 16 5.48 17.44 14.89
C ARG A 16 4.13 16.97 14.41
N PRO A 17 3.03 17.38 15.05
CA PRO A 17 1.68 17.08 14.58
C PRO A 17 1.27 17.99 13.42
N TYR A 18 0.35 17.50 12.55
CA TYR A 18 -0.27 18.29 11.50
C TYR A 18 -1.71 17.79 11.24
N HIS A 19 -2.70 18.60 11.60
CA HIS A 19 -4.11 18.28 11.38
C HIS A 19 -4.98 19.54 11.28
N ALA A 20 -6.18 19.40 10.76
CA ALA A 20 -7.08 20.53 10.50
C ALA A 20 -7.54 21.30 11.77
N GLY A 21 -7.49 20.65 12.95
CA GLY A 21 -7.82 21.28 14.24
C GLY A 21 -6.72 22.19 14.81
N MET A 22 -5.53 22.23 14.20
CA MET A 22 -4.45 23.12 14.64
C MET A 22 -4.69 24.55 14.15
N ASP A 23 -4.12 25.51 14.91
CA ASP A 23 -3.99 26.88 14.44
C ASP A 23 -3.23 26.95 13.10
N SER A 24 -3.65 27.84 12.21
CA SER A 24 -3.09 27.91 10.86
C SER A 24 -1.61 28.31 10.83
N LEU A 25 -1.19 29.19 11.73
CA LEU A 25 0.22 29.60 11.84
C LEU A 25 1.11 28.47 12.35
N ALA A 26 0.64 27.72 13.38
CA ALA A 26 1.35 26.55 13.90
C ALA A 26 1.45 25.45 12.84
N ARG A 27 0.39 25.23 12.07
CA ARG A 27 0.34 24.26 10.97
C ARG A 27 1.33 24.61 9.87
N THR A 28 1.34 25.86 9.40
CA THR A 28 2.28 26.34 8.39
C THR A 28 3.72 26.21 8.89
N LYS A 29 3.99 26.61 10.13
CA LYS A 29 5.32 26.49 10.74
C LYS A 29 5.79 25.03 10.79
N ASN A 30 4.96 24.08 11.21
CA ASN A 30 5.33 22.66 11.26
C ASN A 30 5.62 22.10 9.86
N GLN A 31 4.87 22.55 8.86
CA GLN A 31 5.11 22.21 7.46
C GLN A 31 6.45 22.78 6.95
N ASP A 32 6.72 24.06 7.19
CA ASP A 32 7.96 24.70 6.75
C ASP A 32 9.17 24.08 7.47
N ASP A 33 9.05 23.78 8.76
CA ASP A 33 10.12 23.14 9.54
C ASP A 33 10.41 21.72 9.01
N PHE A 34 9.39 20.99 8.52
CA PHE A 34 9.58 19.70 7.86
C PHE A 34 10.24 19.83 6.48
N LEU A 35 9.81 20.79 5.66
CA LEU A 35 10.42 21.05 4.35
C LEU A 35 11.90 21.47 4.48
N MET A 36 12.21 22.19 5.53
CA MET A 36 13.58 22.67 5.85
C MET A 36 14.42 21.64 6.64
N GLU A 37 13.96 20.40 6.76
CA GLU A 37 14.63 19.32 7.52
C GLU A 37 14.97 19.68 8.98
N LYS A 38 14.20 20.60 9.58
CA LYS A 38 14.29 20.90 11.02
C LYS A 38 13.48 19.91 11.85
N VAL A 39 12.59 19.18 11.22
CA VAL A 39 11.72 18.14 11.77
C VAL A 39 11.87 16.89 10.92
N ASP A 40 12.05 15.75 11.57
CA ASP A 40 12.29 14.48 10.90
C ASP A 40 11.00 13.74 10.56
N VAL A 41 9.95 13.90 11.38
CA VAL A 41 8.67 13.19 11.24
C VAL A 41 7.49 14.13 11.38
N ILE A 42 6.55 14.04 10.46
CA ILE A 42 5.23 14.67 10.60
C ILE A 42 4.19 13.60 10.91
N VAL A 43 3.49 13.75 12.03
CA VAL A 43 2.36 12.93 12.44
C VAL A 43 1.08 13.62 11.97
N ALA A 44 0.53 13.16 10.88
CA ALA A 44 -0.51 13.88 10.17
C ALA A 44 -1.80 13.08 9.96
N THR A 45 -2.89 13.79 9.72
CA THR A 45 -4.07 13.26 9.07
C THR A 45 -3.95 13.46 7.55
N ILE A 46 -4.93 12.97 6.80
CA ILE A 46 -5.07 13.20 5.34
C ILE A 46 -4.91 14.69 4.96
N ALA A 47 -5.13 15.63 5.88
CA ALA A 47 -4.98 17.07 5.65
C ALA A 47 -3.55 17.48 5.27
N PHE A 48 -2.52 16.73 5.68
CA PHE A 48 -1.13 16.98 5.27
C PHE A 48 -0.87 16.63 3.81
N GLY A 49 -1.80 15.93 3.18
CA GLY A 49 -1.62 15.37 1.85
C GLY A 49 -1.76 16.36 0.69
N MET A 50 -2.53 17.39 0.80
CA MET A 50 -2.82 18.29 -0.32
C MET A 50 -1.80 19.44 -0.39
N GLY A 51 -0.94 19.41 -1.41
CA GLY A 51 -0.02 20.52 -1.71
C GLY A 51 1.37 20.43 -1.09
N ILE A 52 1.75 19.30 -0.47
CA ILE A 52 3.12 19.12 0.02
C ILE A 52 3.92 18.33 -1.00
N ASP A 53 4.90 19.02 -1.57
CA ASP A 53 5.86 18.45 -2.52
C ASP A 53 7.26 18.42 -1.92
N LYS A 54 7.49 17.44 -1.01
CA LYS A 54 8.81 17.09 -0.50
C LYS A 54 9.24 15.80 -1.21
N PRO A 55 10.23 15.85 -2.09
CA PRO A 55 10.59 14.69 -2.92
C PRO A 55 11.33 13.59 -2.15
N ASP A 56 12.03 13.93 -1.10
CA ASP A 56 12.94 13.09 -0.32
C ASP A 56 12.29 12.47 0.94
N VAL A 57 10.99 12.19 0.89
CA VAL A 57 10.31 11.41 1.92
C VAL A 57 10.79 9.96 1.85
N ARG A 58 11.37 9.45 2.94
CA ARG A 58 11.95 8.10 3.00
C ARG A 58 10.99 7.03 3.51
N PHE A 59 9.96 7.43 4.27
CA PHE A 59 8.95 6.48 4.73
C PHE A 59 7.58 7.14 4.85
N VAL A 60 6.56 6.32 4.62
CA VAL A 60 5.16 6.62 4.93
C VAL A 60 4.64 5.50 5.81
N ILE A 61 4.19 5.85 7.02
CA ILE A 61 3.68 4.90 7.99
C ILE A 61 2.20 5.20 8.23
N HIS A 62 1.34 4.24 7.93
CA HIS A 62 -0.06 4.28 8.32
C HIS A 62 -0.23 3.64 9.68
N TYR A 63 -0.47 4.46 10.69
CA TYR A 63 -0.79 4.02 12.06
C TYR A 63 -2.23 3.49 12.14
N ASP A 64 -3.15 4.14 11.44
CA ASP A 64 -4.49 3.62 11.18
C ASP A 64 -4.57 3.27 9.67
N ILE A 65 -5.25 2.18 9.33
CA ILE A 65 -5.43 1.76 7.93
C ILE A 65 -6.21 2.83 7.14
N PRO A 66 -5.82 3.15 5.90
CA PRO A 66 -6.58 4.02 5.00
C PRO A 66 -7.97 3.46 4.70
N LYS A 67 -8.91 4.35 4.40
CA LYS A 67 -10.31 3.97 4.12
C LYS A 67 -10.52 3.35 2.75
N SER A 68 -9.54 3.47 1.85
CA SER A 68 -9.58 2.92 0.50
C SER A 68 -8.17 2.75 -0.05
N LEU A 69 -8.01 1.91 -1.08
CA LEU A 69 -6.75 1.71 -1.78
C LEU A 69 -6.30 2.96 -2.56
N GLU A 70 -7.23 3.80 -3.02
CA GLU A 70 -6.89 5.08 -3.65
C GLU A 70 -6.23 6.02 -2.64
N GLY A 71 -6.79 6.11 -1.42
CA GLY A 71 -6.19 6.86 -0.32
C GLY A 71 -4.80 6.34 0.02
N TYR A 72 -4.67 5.03 0.18
CA TYR A 72 -3.39 4.36 0.40
C TYR A 72 -2.37 4.69 -0.68
N TYR A 73 -2.73 4.55 -1.95
CA TYR A 73 -1.86 4.86 -3.09
C TYR A 73 -1.43 6.33 -3.13
N GLN A 74 -2.38 7.24 -2.92
CA GLN A 74 -2.11 8.67 -2.88
C GLN A 74 -1.14 9.05 -1.75
N GLU A 75 -1.26 8.42 -0.59
CA GLU A 75 -0.44 8.71 0.58
C GLU A 75 0.93 8.05 0.47
N THR A 76 1.00 6.79 0.07
CA THR A 76 2.28 6.07 -0.16
C THR A 76 3.08 6.63 -1.32
N GLY A 77 2.41 7.16 -2.36
CA GLY A 77 3.04 7.83 -3.50
C GLY A 77 3.81 9.12 -3.17
N ARG A 78 3.94 9.47 -1.88
CA ARG A 78 4.80 10.57 -1.41
C ARG A 78 6.23 10.11 -1.16
N ALA A 79 6.44 8.83 -0.87
CA ALA A 79 7.77 8.28 -0.63
C ALA A 79 8.59 8.17 -1.92
N GLY A 80 9.86 8.56 -1.87
CA GLY A 80 10.81 8.33 -2.95
C GLY A 80 10.56 9.07 -4.27
N ARG A 81 9.93 10.25 -4.25
CA ARG A 81 9.66 11.05 -5.46
C ARG A 81 10.93 11.55 -6.16
N ASP A 82 12.04 11.56 -5.46
CA ASP A 82 13.36 11.90 -6.00
C ASP A 82 14.06 10.71 -6.69
N GLY A 83 13.39 9.54 -6.74
CA GLY A 83 13.95 8.29 -7.25
C GLY A 83 14.78 7.50 -6.23
N GLY A 84 14.92 8.02 -5.00
CA GLY A 84 15.50 7.28 -3.88
C GLY A 84 14.56 6.22 -3.32
N GLU A 85 15.08 5.31 -2.50
CA GLU A 85 14.28 4.30 -1.84
C GLU A 85 13.28 4.94 -0.87
N GLY A 86 12.05 4.40 -0.87
CA GLY A 86 10.98 4.78 0.03
C GLY A 86 10.31 3.54 0.61
N GLN A 87 10.08 3.53 1.92
CA GLN A 87 9.38 2.46 2.61
C GLN A 87 7.95 2.88 2.94
N CYS A 88 7.00 1.98 2.67
CA CYS A 88 5.60 2.15 3.03
C CYS A 88 5.21 1.04 4.00
N ILE A 89 4.80 1.42 5.21
CA ILE A 89 4.46 0.51 6.29
C ILE A 89 3.03 0.80 6.72
N THR A 90 2.22 -0.24 6.88
CA THR A 90 0.83 -0.10 7.36
C THR A 90 0.62 -1.07 8.51
N PHE A 91 0.20 -0.56 9.65
CA PHE A 91 -0.32 -1.38 10.73
C PHE A 91 -1.76 -1.74 10.42
N TYR A 92 -2.11 -3.00 10.60
CA TYR A 92 -3.43 -3.52 10.30
C TYR A 92 -3.87 -4.55 11.34
N THR A 93 -5.10 -4.39 11.81
CA THR A 93 -5.81 -5.39 12.62
C THR A 93 -7.29 -5.41 12.24
N ASN A 94 -7.97 -6.51 12.50
CA ASN A 94 -9.42 -6.61 12.26
C ASN A 94 -10.24 -5.59 13.09
N LYS A 95 -9.69 -5.08 14.20
CA LYS A 95 -10.33 -4.01 15.00
C LYS A 95 -10.41 -2.68 14.27
N ASP A 96 -9.47 -2.43 13.34
CA ASP A 96 -9.44 -1.19 12.55
C ASP A 96 -10.65 -1.13 11.60
N LEU A 97 -11.05 -2.26 11.02
CA LEU A 97 -12.23 -2.34 10.18
C LEU A 97 -13.50 -1.95 10.95
N GLN A 98 -13.69 -2.52 12.13
CA GLN A 98 -14.82 -2.22 13.01
C GLN A 98 -14.86 -0.74 13.43
N LYS A 99 -13.68 -0.15 13.67
CA LYS A 99 -13.54 1.26 14.00
C LYS A 99 -13.95 2.15 12.82
N LEU A 100 -13.51 1.82 11.61
CA LEU A 100 -13.82 2.56 10.39
C LEU A 100 -15.28 2.41 9.98
N GLU A 101 -15.90 1.24 10.16
CA GLU A 101 -17.33 1.03 9.94
C GLU A 101 -18.20 1.92 10.85
N LYS A 102 -17.81 2.09 12.11
CA LYS A 102 -18.50 3.01 13.03
C LYS A 102 -18.51 4.45 12.54
N PHE A 103 -17.44 4.90 11.87
CA PHE A 103 -17.38 6.25 11.29
C PHE A 103 -18.29 6.45 10.06
N MET A 104 -18.79 5.36 9.48
CA MET A 104 -19.75 5.44 8.38
C MET A 104 -21.20 5.48 8.87
N GLN A 105 -21.46 5.14 10.14
CA GLN A 105 -22.78 5.21 10.72
C GLN A 105 -23.34 6.64 10.70
N GLY A 106 -24.60 6.78 10.30
CA GLY A 106 -25.27 8.10 10.18
C GLY A 106 -25.11 8.78 8.82
N LYS A 107 -24.35 8.22 7.88
CA LYS A 107 -24.32 8.65 6.49
C LYS A 107 -25.51 8.08 5.70
N PRO A 108 -25.82 8.63 4.51
CA PRO A 108 -26.78 8.02 3.58
C PRO A 108 -26.42 6.56 3.28
N VAL A 109 -27.40 5.68 3.13
CA VAL A 109 -27.19 4.24 2.94
C VAL A 109 -26.25 3.94 1.76
N ALA A 110 -26.44 4.61 0.63
CA ALA A 110 -25.58 4.44 -0.53
C ALA A 110 -24.10 4.79 -0.25
N GLU A 111 -23.83 5.82 0.56
CA GLU A 111 -22.45 6.17 0.96
C GLU A 111 -21.87 5.13 1.94
N GLN A 112 -22.71 4.56 2.80
CA GLN A 112 -22.27 3.49 3.71
C GLN A 112 -21.87 2.24 2.93
N GLU A 113 -22.66 1.84 1.93
CA GLU A 113 -22.40 0.67 1.10
C GLU A 113 -21.10 0.82 0.29
N ILE A 114 -20.92 1.98 -0.38
CA ILE A 114 -19.69 2.29 -1.10
C ILE A 114 -18.49 2.29 -0.14
N GLY A 115 -18.62 2.98 1.00
CA GLY A 115 -17.54 3.05 1.99
C GLY A 115 -17.17 1.69 2.56
N LYS A 116 -18.17 0.82 2.82
CA LYS A 116 -17.94 -0.55 3.27
C LYS A 116 -17.20 -1.37 2.20
N GLN A 117 -17.59 -1.24 0.95
CA GLN A 117 -16.91 -1.95 -0.13
C GLN A 117 -15.44 -1.54 -0.27
N LEU A 118 -15.13 -0.25 -0.28
CA LEU A 118 -13.76 0.28 -0.33
C LEU A 118 -12.92 -0.21 0.86
N LEU A 119 -13.54 -0.29 2.04
CA LEU A 119 -12.88 -0.80 3.23
C LEU A 119 -12.57 -2.28 3.14
N LEU A 120 -13.51 -3.09 2.64
CA LEU A 120 -13.30 -4.53 2.39
C LEU A 120 -12.17 -4.78 1.36
N GLU A 121 -12.08 -3.95 0.32
CA GLU A 121 -10.99 -4.04 -0.67
C GLU A 121 -9.64 -3.69 -0.04
N THR A 122 -9.60 -2.72 0.87
CA THR A 122 -8.39 -2.37 1.61
C THR A 122 -7.98 -3.49 2.57
N ALA A 123 -8.94 -4.11 3.26
CA ALA A 123 -8.71 -5.29 4.11
C ALA A 123 -8.18 -6.45 3.29
N ALA A 124 -8.83 -6.75 2.16
CA ALA A 124 -8.40 -7.80 1.24
C ALA A 124 -6.96 -7.59 0.72
N TYR A 125 -6.55 -6.34 0.48
CA TYR A 125 -5.17 -6.00 0.15
C TYR A 125 -4.23 -6.22 1.33
N ALA A 126 -4.60 -5.82 2.54
CA ALA A 126 -3.78 -5.98 3.74
C ALA A 126 -3.55 -7.47 4.08
N GLU A 127 -4.59 -8.28 4.01
CA GLU A 127 -4.57 -9.71 4.35
C GLU A 127 -3.92 -10.57 3.27
N SER A 128 -3.98 -10.14 2.01
CA SER A 128 -3.43 -10.89 0.88
C SER A 128 -1.95 -11.20 1.04
N SER A 129 -1.57 -12.42 0.70
CA SER A 129 -0.18 -12.88 0.56
C SER A 129 0.36 -12.78 -0.88
N VAL A 130 -0.44 -12.27 -1.81
CA VAL A 130 -0.01 -11.97 -3.18
C VAL A 130 0.89 -10.73 -3.19
N CYS A 131 1.79 -10.63 -4.16
CA CYS A 131 2.66 -9.46 -4.34
C CYS A 131 1.87 -8.15 -4.23
N ARG A 132 2.25 -7.27 -3.28
CA ARG A 132 1.58 -5.98 -3.02
C ARG A 132 1.45 -5.13 -4.26
N ARG A 133 2.54 -5.01 -5.05
CA ARG A 133 2.54 -4.23 -6.28
C ARG A 133 1.59 -4.81 -7.32
N LYS A 134 1.61 -6.12 -7.52
CA LYS A 134 0.72 -6.81 -8.46
C LYS A 134 -0.75 -6.57 -8.11
N THR A 135 -1.10 -6.73 -6.83
CA THR A 135 -2.47 -6.51 -6.34
C THR A 135 -2.91 -5.06 -6.52
N LEU A 136 -2.03 -4.10 -6.19
CA LEU A 136 -2.35 -2.67 -6.29
C LEU A 136 -2.52 -2.21 -7.74
N LEU A 137 -1.62 -2.61 -8.65
CA LEU A 137 -1.70 -2.27 -10.07
C LEU A 137 -2.95 -2.89 -10.71
N HIS A 138 -3.25 -4.16 -10.38
CA HIS A 138 -4.48 -4.80 -10.83
C HIS A 138 -5.74 -4.04 -10.36
N TYR A 139 -5.74 -3.54 -9.13
CA TYR A 139 -6.85 -2.72 -8.62
C TYR A 139 -7.09 -1.46 -9.47
N PHE A 140 -6.03 -0.83 -9.98
CA PHE A 140 -6.11 0.32 -10.88
C PHE A 140 -6.26 -0.05 -12.36
N GLY A 141 -6.48 -1.33 -12.68
CA GLY A 141 -6.70 -1.80 -14.06
C GLY A 141 -5.41 -1.94 -14.88
N GLU A 142 -4.25 -1.92 -14.22
CA GLU A 142 -2.95 -2.10 -14.88
C GLU A 142 -2.49 -3.56 -14.78
N GLU A 143 -2.02 -4.12 -15.89
CA GLU A 143 -1.46 -5.47 -15.94
C GLU A 143 0.01 -5.45 -15.49
N TYR A 144 0.34 -6.22 -14.46
CA TYR A 144 1.71 -6.42 -14.01
C TYR A 144 2.24 -7.74 -14.57
N THR A 145 3.11 -7.66 -15.56
CA THR A 145 3.62 -8.81 -16.33
C THR A 145 4.65 -9.65 -15.59
N GLU A 146 5.34 -9.07 -14.59
CA GLU A 146 6.32 -9.79 -13.79
C GLU A 146 5.64 -10.75 -12.81
N GLU A 147 6.31 -11.82 -12.46
CA GLU A 147 5.81 -12.79 -11.49
C GLU A 147 5.58 -12.15 -10.11
N ASN A 148 6.55 -11.35 -9.64
CA ASN A 148 6.50 -10.61 -8.39
C ASN A 148 7.44 -9.40 -8.43
N CYS A 149 7.36 -8.52 -7.43
CA CYS A 149 8.20 -7.31 -7.39
C CYS A 149 9.55 -7.50 -6.67
N GLY A 150 9.78 -8.65 -6.02
CA GLY A 150 10.99 -8.95 -5.28
C GLY A 150 11.28 -8.08 -4.04
N ASN A 151 10.42 -7.11 -3.70
CA ASN A 151 10.73 -6.08 -2.70
C ASN A 151 9.65 -5.89 -1.63
N CYS A 152 8.42 -6.32 -1.84
CA CYS A 152 7.38 -6.20 -0.80
C CYS A 152 7.49 -7.33 0.24
N ASP A 153 6.83 -7.13 1.38
CA ASP A 153 6.76 -8.09 2.48
C ASP A 153 6.39 -9.52 2.01
N ASN A 154 5.37 -9.64 1.17
CA ASN A 154 4.92 -10.93 0.62
C ASN A 154 5.94 -11.58 -0.33
N CYS A 155 6.68 -10.80 -1.10
CA CYS A 155 7.73 -11.33 -1.99
C CYS A 155 8.99 -11.74 -1.21
N LEU A 156 9.33 -11.00 -0.16
CA LEU A 156 10.48 -11.29 0.70
C LEU A 156 10.22 -12.48 1.63
N ASN A 157 8.96 -12.72 2.01
CA ASN A 157 8.54 -13.81 2.87
C ASN A 157 7.39 -14.59 2.20
N PRO A 158 7.68 -15.32 1.10
CA PRO A 158 6.63 -16.00 0.34
C PRO A 158 6.01 -17.12 1.17
N LYS A 159 4.67 -17.15 1.20
CA LYS A 159 3.93 -18.22 1.82
C LYS A 159 3.82 -19.46 0.93
N LYS A 160 3.52 -20.60 1.52
CA LYS A 160 3.32 -21.85 0.82
C LYS A 160 2.11 -21.73 -0.11
N GLN A 161 2.28 -22.19 -1.34
CA GLN A 161 1.18 -22.30 -2.29
C GLN A 161 0.47 -23.65 -2.11
N VAL A 162 -0.85 -23.62 -2.16
CA VAL A 162 -1.70 -24.82 -2.15
C VAL A 162 -2.48 -24.91 -3.46
N GLU A 163 -2.72 -26.13 -3.92
CA GLU A 163 -3.53 -26.38 -5.12
C GLU A 163 -5.00 -26.08 -4.79
N ALA A 164 -5.65 -25.31 -5.64
CA ALA A 164 -7.04 -24.83 -5.47
C ALA A 164 -7.84 -24.92 -6.78
N GLN A 165 -7.45 -25.80 -7.70
CA GLN A 165 -8.14 -26.00 -8.97
C GLN A 165 -9.63 -26.31 -8.79
N GLU A 166 -9.95 -27.23 -7.86
CA GLU A 166 -11.33 -27.65 -7.59
C GLU A 166 -12.14 -26.50 -6.98
N LEU A 167 -11.52 -25.73 -6.08
CA LEU A 167 -12.15 -24.57 -5.45
C LEU A 167 -12.47 -23.47 -6.48
N LEU A 168 -11.59 -23.23 -7.44
CA LEU A 168 -11.87 -22.28 -8.53
C LEU A 168 -13.01 -22.76 -9.41
N CYS A 169 -13.10 -24.05 -9.72
CA CYS A 169 -14.24 -24.61 -10.46
C CYS A 169 -15.54 -24.36 -9.69
N ALA A 170 -15.58 -24.66 -8.40
CA ALA A 170 -16.77 -24.45 -7.55
C ALA A 170 -17.20 -22.97 -7.53
N VAL A 171 -16.26 -22.04 -7.42
CA VAL A 171 -16.54 -20.59 -7.47
C VAL A 171 -17.14 -20.19 -8.82
N ILE A 172 -16.55 -20.65 -9.94
CA ILE A 172 -17.07 -20.32 -11.28
C ILE A 172 -18.46 -20.91 -11.49
N GLU A 173 -18.70 -22.15 -11.08
CA GLU A 173 -20.00 -22.82 -11.18
C GLU A 173 -21.07 -22.09 -10.35
N ALA A 174 -20.75 -21.68 -9.12
CA ALA A 174 -21.64 -20.91 -8.25
C ALA A 174 -22.01 -19.56 -8.90
N ILE A 175 -21.04 -18.83 -9.45
CA ILE A 175 -21.27 -17.52 -10.11
C ILE A 175 -22.21 -17.72 -11.32
N ILE A 176 -21.99 -18.74 -12.14
CA ILE A 176 -22.85 -19.05 -13.30
C ILE A 176 -24.26 -19.46 -12.83
N ALA A 177 -24.37 -20.29 -11.80
CA ALA A 177 -25.65 -20.76 -11.28
C ALA A 177 -26.55 -19.61 -10.81
N VAL A 178 -25.98 -18.58 -10.18
CA VAL A 178 -26.70 -17.37 -9.75
C VAL A 178 -26.74 -16.28 -10.84
N LYS A 179 -26.45 -16.63 -12.10
CA LYS A 179 -26.55 -15.77 -13.30
C LYS A 179 -25.67 -14.51 -13.23
N GLU A 180 -24.53 -14.58 -12.57
CA GLU A 180 -23.54 -13.49 -12.45
C GLU A 180 -24.11 -12.18 -11.86
N ASN A 181 -25.07 -12.25 -10.97
CA ASN A 181 -25.78 -11.09 -10.43
C ASN A 181 -25.49 -10.82 -8.95
N PHE A 182 -24.43 -11.41 -8.38
CA PHE A 182 -24.13 -11.31 -6.97
C PHE A 182 -22.65 -11.00 -6.71
N LYS A 183 -22.38 -10.49 -5.51
CA LYS A 183 -21.04 -10.15 -5.02
C LYS A 183 -20.36 -11.39 -4.42
N ALA A 184 -19.07 -11.23 -4.08
CA ALA A 184 -18.24 -12.30 -3.54
C ALA A 184 -18.83 -12.93 -2.26
N ASP A 185 -19.31 -12.11 -1.31
CA ASP A 185 -19.85 -12.59 -0.04
C ASP A 185 -21.05 -13.52 -0.27
N TYR A 186 -21.93 -13.16 -1.19
CA TYR A 186 -23.07 -13.99 -1.56
C TYR A 186 -22.66 -15.33 -2.19
N ILE A 187 -21.64 -15.31 -3.06
CA ILE A 187 -21.10 -16.54 -3.66
C ILE A 187 -20.52 -17.45 -2.57
N ILE A 188 -19.85 -16.88 -1.57
CA ILE A 188 -19.35 -17.62 -0.40
C ILE A 188 -20.51 -18.21 0.41
N ASP A 189 -21.57 -17.46 0.63
CA ASP A 189 -22.77 -17.97 1.34
C ASP A 189 -23.38 -19.18 0.59
N ILE A 190 -23.49 -19.14 -0.74
CA ILE A 190 -23.93 -20.27 -1.56
C ILE A 190 -23.01 -21.48 -1.38
N LEU A 191 -21.70 -21.30 -1.51
CA LEU A 191 -20.72 -22.39 -1.38
C LEU A 191 -20.72 -22.99 0.04
N GLN A 192 -20.88 -22.17 1.05
CA GLN A 192 -20.96 -22.58 2.45
C GLN A 192 -22.32 -23.16 2.87
N GLY A 193 -23.31 -23.10 2.00
CA GLY A 193 -24.67 -23.57 2.33
C GLY A 193 -25.37 -22.74 3.41
N ARG A 194 -25.14 -21.41 3.43
CA ARG A 194 -25.76 -20.51 4.40
C ARG A 194 -27.13 -20.06 3.94
N GLU A 195 -28.15 -20.42 4.68
CA GLU A 195 -29.53 -19.99 4.44
C GLU A 195 -29.75 -18.55 4.90
N THR A 196 -29.15 -17.58 4.22
CA THR A 196 -29.41 -16.17 4.51
C THR A 196 -30.77 -15.75 3.96
N SER A 197 -31.33 -14.65 4.48
CA SER A 197 -32.60 -14.11 3.96
C SER A 197 -32.55 -13.78 2.47
N GLU A 198 -31.38 -13.41 1.96
CA GLU A 198 -31.17 -13.12 0.53
C GLU A 198 -31.14 -14.40 -0.30
N VAL A 199 -30.49 -15.45 0.18
CA VAL A 199 -30.47 -16.78 -0.48
C VAL A 199 -31.88 -17.34 -0.56
N GLN A 200 -32.65 -17.30 0.52
CA GLN A 200 -34.05 -17.75 0.56
C GLN A 200 -34.96 -16.91 -0.37
N ALA A 201 -34.77 -15.59 -0.42
CA ALA A 201 -35.56 -14.73 -1.30
C ALA A 201 -35.38 -15.05 -2.78
N HIS A 202 -34.23 -15.60 -3.17
CA HIS A 202 -33.93 -16.02 -4.55
C HIS A 202 -34.13 -17.52 -4.80
N LEU A 203 -34.50 -18.31 -3.79
CA LEU A 203 -34.62 -19.76 -3.83
C LEU A 203 -33.33 -20.45 -4.29
N HIS A 204 -32.20 -19.89 -3.88
CA HIS A 204 -30.89 -20.42 -4.27
C HIS A 204 -30.39 -21.55 -3.35
N GLU A 205 -31.08 -21.83 -2.26
CA GLU A 205 -30.89 -23.04 -1.46
C GLU A 205 -31.19 -24.33 -2.23
N ASP A 206 -31.99 -24.25 -3.32
CA ASP A 206 -32.31 -25.37 -4.18
C ASP A 206 -31.27 -25.61 -5.30
N LEU A 207 -30.24 -24.77 -5.41
CA LEU A 207 -29.18 -24.92 -6.41
C LEU A 207 -28.28 -26.12 -6.09
N GLU A 208 -27.86 -26.85 -7.13
CA GLU A 208 -26.95 -27.99 -6.99
C GLU A 208 -25.59 -27.61 -6.37
N VAL A 209 -25.16 -26.36 -6.55
CA VAL A 209 -23.93 -25.82 -6.01
C VAL A 209 -24.05 -25.34 -4.55
N PHE A 210 -25.28 -25.31 -3.99
CA PHE A 210 -25.50 -24.86 -2.61
C PHE A 210 -24.86 -25.84 -1.62
N GLY A 211 -23.99 -25.32 -0.75
CA GLY A 211 -23.27 -26.13 0.23
C GLY A 211 -22.13 -26.99 -0.33
N SER A 212 -21.79 -26.86 -1.61
CA SER A 212 -20.73 -27.67 -2.23
C SER A 212 -19.34 -27.42 -1.64
N GLY A 213 -19.19 -26.32 -0.92
CA GLY A 213 -17.91 -25.89 -0.33
C GLY A 213 -17.89 -25.82 1.21
N MET A 214 -18.82 -26.48 1.91
CA MET A 214 -18.97 -26.42 3.39
C MET A 214 -17.75 -26.86 4.20
N GLY A 215 -16.74 -27.46 3.59
CA GLY A 215 -15.52 -27.90 4.28
C GLY A 215 -14.41 -26.86 4.36
N GLU A 216 -14.56 -25.74 3.66
CA GLU A 216 -13.52 -24.71 3.55
C GLU A 216 -13.89 -23.46 4.36
N GLU A 217 -12.87 -22.70 4.80
CA GLU A 217 -13.08 -21.44 5.50
C GLU A 217 -13.36 -20.28 4.54
N ASP A 218 -14.07 -19.24 5.02
CA ASP A 218 -14.33 -18.02 4.24
C ASP A 218 -13.04 -17.36 3.74
N LYS A 219 -11.97 -17.42 4.54
CA LYS A 219 -10.63 -16.90 4.16
C LYS A 219 -10.12 -17.60 2.90
N THR A 220 -10.29 -18.91 2.80
CA THR A 220 -9.90 -19.69 1.62
C THR A 220 -10.68 -19.26 0.38
N TRP A 221 -12.01 -19.12 0.49
CA TRP A 221 -12.86 -18.67 -0.61
C TRP A 221 -12.50 -17.26 -1.09
N ASN A 222 -12.25 -16.35 -0.16
CA ASN A 222 -11.79 -15.01 -0.47
C ASN A 222 -10.43 -15.01 -1.20
N ALA A 223 -9.50 -15.89 -0.80
CA ALA A 223 -8.21 -16.03 -1.47
C ALA A 223 -8.37 -16.58 -2.90
N VAL A 224 -9.25 -17.58 -3.10
CA VAL A 224 -9.58 -18.14 -4.43
C VAL A 224 -10.17 -17.07 -5.34
N ILE A 225 -11.21 -16.34 -4.89
CA ILE A 225 -11.88 -15.29 -5.68
C ILE A 225 -10.87 -14.18 -6.04
N ARG A 226 -10.07 -13.72 -5.08
CA ARG A 226 -9.05 -12.69 -5.31
C ARG A 226 -8.01 -13.13 -6.33
N GLN A 227 -7.49 -14.33 -6.19
CA GLN A 227 -6.50 -14.87 -7.11
C GLN A 227 -7.11 -15.11 -8.50
N ALA A 228 -8.39 -15.49 -8.59
CA ALA A 228 -9.11 -15.64 -9.85
C ALA A 228 -9.32 -14.30 -10.56
N LEU A 229 -9.60 -13.22 -9.83
CA LEU A 229 -9.68 -11.87 -10.37
C LEU A 229 -8.32 -11.42 -10.93
N ILE A 230 -7.24 -11.56 -10.15
CA ILE A 230 -5.88 -11.21 -10.57
C ILE A 230 -5.41 -12.06 -11.75
N GLY A 231 -5.81 -13.34 -11.78
CA GLY A 231 -5.50 -14.28 -12.86
C GLY A 231 -6.37 -14.12 -14.11
N GLY A 232 -7.33 -13.18 -14.10
CA GLY A 232 -8.21 -12.90 -15.23
C GLY A 232 -9.27 -13.97 -15.51
N TYR A 233 -9.55 -14.89 -14.59
CA TYR A 233 -10.64 -15.88 -14.70
C TYR A 233 -11.99 -15.29 -14.33
N LEU A 234 -11.97 -14.31 -13.44
CA LEU A 234 -13.14 -13.53 -13.03
C LEU A 234 -12.89 -12.05 -13.31
N SER A 235 -13.97 -11.27 -13.38
CA SER A 235 -13.93 -9.82 -13.41
C SER A 235 -14.98 -9.25 -12.46
N LYS A 236 -14.75 -8.00 -11.99
CA LYS A 236 -15.71 -7.25 -11.19
C LYS A 236 -16.43 -6.24 -12.08
N ASP A 237 -17.74 -6.26 -12.07
CA ASP A 237 -18.57 -5.23 -12.68
C ASP A 237 -18.67 -4.04 -11.72
N VAL A 238 -17.79 -3.05 -11.89
CA VAL A 238 -17.68 -1.88 -11.03
C VAL A 238 -18.92 -0.97 -11.14
N GLU A 239 -19.52 -0.89 -12.33
CA GLU A 239 -20.71 -0.07 -12.58
C GLU A 239 -21.93 -0.61 -11.83
N ASN A 240 -21.98 -1.93 -11.61
CA ASN A 240 -23.02 -2.63 -10.86
C ASN A 240 -22.54 -3.06 -9.46
N TYR A 241 -21.85 -2.17 -8.75
CA TYR A 241 -21.45 -2.36 -7.34
C TYR A 241 -20.59 -3.60 -7.06
N GLY A 242 -19.80 -4.06 -8.02
CA GLY A 242 -18.83 -5.12 -7.81
C GLY A 242 -19.40 -6.54 -7.93
N LEU A 243 -20.40 -6.73 -8.78
CA LEU A 243 -20.89 -8.07 -9.13
C LEU A 243 -19.77 -8.89 -9.78
N LEU A 244 -19.72 -10.17 -9.46
CA LEU A 244 -18.75 -11.08 -10.07
C LEU A 244 -19.25 -11.60 -11.42
N LYS A 245 -18.36 -11.56 -12.41
CA LYS A 245 -18.59 -12.08 -13.77
C LYS A 245 -17.52 -13.09 -14.11
N VAL A 246 -17.88 -14.10 -14.91
CA VAL A 246 -16.94 -15.08 -15.41
C VAL A 246 -16.40 -14.61 -16.78
N THR A 247 -15.08 -14.54 -16.91
CA THR A 247 -14.45 -14.16 -18.18
C THR A 247 -14.42 -15.32 -19.17
N GLU A 248 -14.03 -15.05 -20.43
CA GLU A 248 -13.79 -16.13 -21.41
C GLU A 248 -12.73 -17.13 -20.92
N GLU A 249 -11.69 -16.66 -20.23
CA GLU A 249 -10.66 -17.53 -19.66
C GLU A 249 -11.22 -18.37 -18.50
N GLY A 250 -12.13 -17.83 -17.68
CA GLY A 250 -12.86 -18.59 -16.66
C GLY A 250 -13.71 -19.70 -17.27
N HIS A 251 -14.45 -19.41 -18.32
CA HIS A 251 -15.21 -20.43 -19.05
C HIS A 251 -14.33 -21.50 -19.71
N LYS A 252 -13.15 -21.12 -20.24
CA LYS A 252 -12.17 -22.07 -20.77
C LYS A 252 -11.59 -22.94 -19.67
N PHE A 253 -11.29 -22.33 -18.51
CA PHE A 253 -10.79 -23.04 -17.34
C PHE A 253 -11.77 -24.12 -16.87
N LEU A 254 -13.04 -23.80 -16.74
CA LEU A 254 -14.07 -24.75 -16.33
C LEU A 254 -14.18 -25.95 -17.29
N LYS A 255 -14.04 -25.71 -18.61
CA LYS A 255 -14.05 -26.79 -19.61
C LYS A 255 -12.81 -27.68 -19.60
N LYS A 256 -11.67 -27.13 -19.26
CA LYS A 256 -10.37 -27.81 -19.17
C LYS A 256 -9.58 -27.26 -18.00
N PRO A 257 -9.89 -27.74 -16.78
CA PRO A 257 -9.19 -27.29 -15.59
C PRO A 257 -7.68 -27.58 -15.68
N LYS A 258 -6.90 -26.63 -15.18
CA LYS A 258 -5.44 -26.71 -15.07
C LYS A 258 -5.03 -26.34 -13.65
N SER A 259 -3.78 -26.62 -13.27
CA SER A 259 -3.29 -26.24 -11.95
C SER A 259 -3.56 -24.75 -11.68
N PHE A 260 -4.21 -24.49 -10.56
CA PHE A 260 -4.48 -23.16 -10.05
C PHE A 260 -4.09 -23.13 -8.58
N LYS A 261 -3.15 -22.28 -8.25
CA LYS A 261 -2.58 -22.23 -6.90
C LYS A 261 -2.95 -20.94 -6.22
N ILE A 262 -3.26 -21.03 -4.96
CA ILE A 262 -3.44 -19.89 -4.05
C ILE A 262 -2.39 -19.94 -2.96
N THR A 263 -2.15 -18.79 -2.34
CA THR A 263 -1.37 -18.69 -1.10
C THR A 263 -2.32 -18.43 0.06
N GLU A 264 -2.05 -19.05 1.20
CA GLU A 264 -2.79 -18.75 2.42
C GLU A 264 -2.65 -17.27 2.76
N ASP A 265 -3.74 -16.63 3.12
CA ASP A 265 -3.74 -15.23 3.54
C ASP A 265 -2.97 -15.02 4.85
N ASN A 266 -2.56 -13.79 5.10
CA ASN A 266 -1.93 -13.42 6.35
C ASN A 266 -2.97 -13.42 7.47
N ASP A 267 -2.66 -14.09 8.57
CA ASP A 267 -3.47 -14.01 9.78
C ASP A 267 -2.90 -12.92 10.70
N PHE A 268 -3.71 -11.88 10.92
CA PHE A 268 -3.39 -10.76 11.80
C PHE A 268 -4.17 -10.84 13.12
N GLU A 269 -4.59 -12.04 13.51
CA GLU A 269 -5.04 -12.27 14.88
C GLU A 269 -3.86 -12.16 15.82
N GLU A 270 -4.03 -11.43 16.92
CA GLU A 270 -3.00 -10.99 17.85
C GLU A 270 -2.02 -12.11 18.24
N THR A 271 -0.86 -12.14 17.60
CA THR A 271 0.36 -12.74 18.17
C THR A 271 1.33 -11.60 18.44
N GLU A 272 1.65 -11.42 19.74
CA GLU A 272 2.76 -10.57 20.17
C GLU A 272 4.08 -11.24 19.70
N GLU A 273 4.48 -11.00 18.45
CA GLU A 273 5.81 -11.38 17.97
C GLU A 273 6.58 -10.13 17.56
N GLU A 274 7.71 -9.95 18.20
CA GLU A 274 8.71 -8.93 17.90
C GLU A 274 9.17 -9.04 16.44
N VAL A 275 8.96 -7.98 15.66
CA VAL A 275 9.45 -7.88 14.28
C VAL A 275 10.95 -7.60 14.31
N PRO A 276 11.82 -8.50 13.82
CA PRO A 276 13.23 -8.18 13.69
C PRO A 276 13.45 -7.15 12.59
N ALA A 277 14.04 -6.02 12.95
CA ALA A 277 14.48 -4.99 12.01
C ALA A 277 15.54 -5.57 11.06
N ARG A 278 15.20 -5.75 9.79
CA ARG A 278 16.17 -6.09 8.74
C ARG A 278 16.63 -4.82 8.05
N GLY A 279 17.90 -4.49 8.27
CA GLY A 279 18.63 -3.49 7.49
C GLY A 279 18.77 -3.97 6.04
N GLY A 280 18.30 -3.16 5.08
CA GLY A 280 18.56 -3.33 3.66
C GLY A 280 20.04 -3.07 3.37
N GLY A 281 20.73 -4.06 2.82
CA GLY A 281 22.07 -3.88 2.28
C GLY A 281 22.00 -3.38 0.84
N SER A 282 22.67 -2.30 0.53
CA SER A 282 23.00 -1.93 -0.82
C SER A 282 24.45 -1.43 -0.92
N CYS A 283 25.01 -1.56 -2.08
CA CYS A 283 26.34 -1.17 -2.58
C CYS A 283 27.06 -0.08 -1.81
N ALA A 284 28.36 -0.27 -1.68
CA ALA A 284 29.42 0.49 -1.01
C ALA A 284 29.36 2.04 -1.06
N VAL A 285 28.35 2.63 -0.49
CA VAL A 285 28.32 4.04 -0.11
C VAL A 285 29.22 4.18 1.12
N ASP A 286 30.14 5.12 1.13
CA ASP A 286 30.88 5.46 2.33
C ASP A 286 29.95 6.17 3.32
N PRO A 287 29.56 5.50 4.46
CA PRO A 287 28.56 6.05 5.37
C PRO A 287 29.07 7.33 6.09
N ALA A 288 30.39 7.44 6.29
CA ALA A 288 30.97 8.59 6.96
C ALA A 288 30.93 9.82 6.03
N LEU A 289 31.35 9.66 4.78
CA LEU A 289 31.30 10.72 3.77
C LEU A 289 29.85 11.14 3.48
N TYR A 290 28.94 10.18 3.35
CA TYR A 290 27.51 10.48 3.13
C TYR A 290 26.91 11.32 4.27
N SER A 291 27.23 10.99 5.53
CA SER A 291 26.81 11.79 6.69
C SER A 291 27.39 13.21 6.64
N MET A 292 28.68 13.36 6.28
CA MET A 292 29.33 14.66 6.15
C MET A 292 28.69 15.50 5.04
N LEU A 293 28.37 14.91 3.89
CA LEU A 293 27.70 15.59 2.78
C LEU A 293 26.27 16.05 3.17
N LYS A 294 25.54 15.25 3.93
CA LYS A 294 24.24 15.65 4.49
C LYS A 294 24.34 16.83 5.45
N ASP A 295 25.35 16.83 6.33
CA ASP A 295 25.58 17.92 7.26
C ASP A 295 25.98 19.21 6.54
N LEU A 296 26.81 19.09 5.51
CA LEU A 296 27.21 20.21 4.64
C LEU A 296 25.99 20.80 3.91
N ARG A 297 25.19 19.95 3.29
CA ARG A 297 23.93 20.34 2.63
C ARG A 297 23.02 21.10 3.62
N LYS A 298 22.86 20.58 4.84
CA LYS A 298 22.03 21.21 5.87
C LYS A 298 22.57 22.57 6.32
N LYS A 299 23.89 22.74 6.40
CA LYS A 299 24.54 24.03 6.68
C LYS A 299 24.28 25.03 5.54
N LEU A 300 24.47 24.59 4.32
CA LEU A 300 24.29 25.44 3.13
C LEU A 300 22.81 25.82 2.93
N SER A 301 21.88 24.91 3.16
CA SER A 301 20.44 25.13 3.18
C SER A 301 20.04 26.24 4.15
N LYS A 302 20.57 26.22 5.38
CA LYS A 302 20.32 27.28 6.37
C LYS A 302 20.91 28.63 5.96
N LYS A 303 22.09 28.62 5.33
CA LYS A 303 22.76 29.84 4.85
C LYS A 303 21.99 30.50 3.69
N LEU A 304 21.38 29.70 2.82
CA LEU A 304 20.69 30.16 1.61
C LEU A 304 19.18 30.27 1.79
N GLU A 305 18.64 29.87 2.95
CA GLU A 305 17.21 29.85 3.25
C GLU A 305 16.38 29.05 2.22
N VAL A 306 16.92 27.93 1.73
CA VAL A 306 16.25 27.04 0.79
C VAL A 306 16.16 25.63 1.35
N PRO A 307 15.12 24.86 1.01
CA PRO A 307 15.04 23.45 1.41
C PRO A 307 16.26 22.65 0.95
N PRO A 308 16.79 21.74 1.78
CA PRO A 308 18.02 20.97 1.47
C PRO A 308 17.97 20.21 0.13
N TYR A 309 16.82 19.62 -0.22
CA TYR A 309 16.64 18.90 -1.48
C TYR A 309 16.75 19.78 -2.74
N VAL A 310 16.59 21.11 -2.60
CA VAL A 310 16.79 22.06 -3.71
C VAL A 310 18.28 22.15 -4.08
N ILE A 311 19.18 21.99 -3.10
CA ILE A 311 20.63 21.98 -3.28
C ILE A 311 21.00 20.68 -4.00
N PHE A 312 20.96 19.55 -3.31
CA PHE A 312 21.15 18.22 -3.86
C PHE A 312 20.18 17.24 -3.19
N GLN A 313 19.65 16.32 -3.98
CA GLN A 313 18.78 15.23 -3.48
C GLN A 313 19.63 14.10 -2.87
N ASP A 314 19.03 13.26 -2.04
CA ASP A 314 19.71 12.15 -1.38
C ASP A 314 20.42 11.21 -2.37
N PRO A 315 19.82 10.77 -3.49
CA PRO A 315 20.51 9.94 -4.47
C PRO A 315 21.77 10.59 -5.06
N SER A 316 21.78 11.92 -5.20
CA SER A 316 22.98 12.64 -5.66
C SER A 316 24.08 12.62 -4.61
N LEU A 317 23.73 12.75 -3.32
CA LEU A 317 24.73 12.65 -2.24
C LEU A 317 25.26 11.21 -2.07
N GLU A 318 24.43 10.19 -2.26
CA GLU A 318 24.85 8.79 -2.29
C GLU A 318 25.82 8.51 -3.43
N ALA A 319 25.52 9.02 -4.63
CA ALA A 319 26.42 8.91 -5.76
C ALA A 319 27.74 9.67 -5.51
N MET A 320 27.71 10.85 -4.89
CA MET A 320 28.92 11.57 -4.46
C MET A 320 29.75 10.74 -3.47
N ALA A 321 29.10 10.11 -2.48
CA ALA A 321 29.75 9.25 -1.50
C ALA A 321 30.24 7.90 -2.05
N THR A 322 29.91 7.59 -3.30
CA THR A 322 30.36 6.39 -4.02
C THR A 322 31.46 6.70 -5.04
N ILE A 323 31.35 7.83 -5.73
CA ILE A 323 32.20 8.20 -6.88
C ILE A 323 33.34 9.14 -6.47
N TYR A 324 33.20 9.87 -5.35
CA TYR A 324 34.18 10.81 -4.79
C TYR A 324 34.58 11.94 -5.76
N PRO A 325 33.65 12.76 -6.29
CA PRO A 325 33.98 13.85 -7.18
C PRO A 325 34.81 14.90 -6.45
N VAL A 326 35.95 15.30 -7.01
CA VAL A 326 36.89 16.30 -6.48
C VAL A 326 36.96 17.56 -7.32
N THR A 327 36.22 17.61 -8.43
CA THR A 327 36.13 18.77 -9.32
C THR A 327 34.71 19.06 -9.71
N LEU A 328 34.39 20.32 -10.06
CA LEU A 328 33.06 20.72 -10.53
C LEU A 328 32.63 19.95 -11.80
N ASP A 329 33.60 19.61 -12.67
CA ASP A 329 33.34 18.84 -13.88
C ASP A 329 32.97 17.38 -13.57
N GLU A 330 33.58 16.78 -12.58
CA GLU A 330 33.19 15.45 -12.08
C GLU A 330 31.84 15.52 -11.36
N LEU A 331 31.61 16.55 -10.57
CA LEU A 331 30.37 16.73 -9.80
C LEU A 331 29.16 16.89 -10.73
N GLN A 332 29.29 17.59 -11.85
CA GLN A 332 28.16 17.73 -12.81
C GLN A 332 27.76 16.43 -13.52
N ASN A 333 28.63 15.40 -13.49
CA ASN A 333 28.35 14.07 -14.04
C ASN A 333 27.57 13.18 -13.04
N ILE A 334 27.41 13.63 -11.82
CA ILE A 334 26.62 12.92 -10.80
C ILE A 334 25.13 13.00 -11.19
N PRO A 335 24.38 11.88 -11.15
CA PRO A 335 22.94 11.87 -11.40
C PRO A 335 22.21 12.91 -10.55
N GLY A 336 21.36 13.74 -11.17
CA GLY A 336 20.63 14.82 -10.49
C GLY A 336 21.42 16.10 -10.19
N VAL A 337 22.72 16.15 -10.59
CA VAL A 337 23.57 17.34 -10.48
C VAL A 337 23.83 17.89 -11.88
N GLY A 338 23.00 18.79 -12.36
CA GLY A 338 23.26 19.49 -13.63
C GLY A 338 24.29 20.62 -13.46
N ALA A 339 24.87 21.08 -14.59
CA ALA A 339 25.88 22.15 -14.62
C ALA A 339 25.48 23.41 -13.82
N GLY A 340 24.20 23.76 -13.78
CA GLY A 340 23.69 24.90 -13.01
C GLY A 340 23.79 24.70 -11.50
N LYS A 341 23.50 23.51 -10.99
CA LYS A 341 23.61 23.16 -9.57
C LYS A 341 25.08 23.00 -9.16
N ALA A 342 25.90 22.34 -10.00
CA ALA A 342 27.34 22.22 -9.77
C ALA A 342 28.01 23.59 -9.64
N LYS A 343 27.72 24.52 -10.55
CA LYS A 343 28.25 25.89 -10.51
C LYS A 343 27.77 26.69 -9.29
N ARG A 344 26.53 26.46 -8.83
CA ARG A 344 25.92 27.26 -7.76
C ARG A 344 26.26 26.77 -6.37
N TYR A 345 26.38 25.47 -6.18
CA TYR A 345 26.50 24.82 -4.89
C TYR A 345 27.74 23.93 -4.76
N GLY A 346 28.37 23.57 -5.89
CA GLY A 346 29.37 22.49 -5.94
C GLY A 346 30.71 22.79 -5.28
N GLU A 347 31.13 24.07 -5.19
CA GLU A 347 32.44 24.43 -4.62
C GLU A 347 32.64 23.93 -3.16
N GLU A 348 31.57 23.83 -2.39
CA GLU A 348 31.61 23.34 -1.01
C GLU A 348 31.55 21.80 -0.92
N PHE A 349 31.24 21.09 -2.03
CA PHE A 349 31.07 19.63 -2.11
C PHE A 349 32.22 18.91 -2.85
N CYS A 350 33.12 19.62 -3.45
CA CYS A 350 34.39 19.15 -4.00
C CYS A 350 35.50 19.47 -2.98
#